data_d64a80b7e91fdf9d4256440ad90448f6
#
_entry.id   d64a80b7e91fdf9d4256440ad90448f6
#
_cell.length_a   1.000
_cell.length_b   1.000
_cell.length_c   1.000
_cell.angle_alpha   90.00
_cell.angle_beta   90.00
_cell.angle_gamma   90.00
#
_symmetry.space_group_name_H-M   'P 1'
#
loop_
_entity.id
_entity.type
_entity.pdbx_description
1 polymer ?
#
loop_
_entity_poly.entity_id
_entity_poly.type
_entity_poly.pdbx_seq_one_letter_code
_entity_poly.pdbx_strand_id
1 'polypeptide(L)' 'MNTAKVEEGSRTIVFGLGGIGLNVIQGLRMAGCDQIVGVDLNPSKVEMAKKFGMTDFVNP' A
#
# COMPACT_ATOMS: atom_id res chain seq x y z
N MET A 1 10.76 -0.27 -8.23
CA MET A 1 9.62 0.34 -8.94
C MET A 1 8.33 0.05 -8.20
N ASN A 2 7.52 1.05 -8.04
CA ASN A 2 6.24 0.90 -7.37
C ASN A 2 5.15 0.61 -8.38
N THR A 3 4.40 -0.42 -8.12
CA THR A 3 3.29 -0.80 -8.97
C THR A 3 2.06 -0.97 -8.10
N ALA A 4 0.98 -0.34 -8.50
CA ALA A 4 -0.31 -0.52 -7.84
C ALA A 4 -1.21 -1.29 -8.79
N LYS A 5 -1.70 -2.41 -8.31
CA LYS A 5 -2.62 -3.23 -9.08
C LYS A 5 -3.99 -3.15 -8.43
N VAL A 6 -4.93 -2.58 -9.14
CA VAL A 6 -6.30 -2.44 -8.66
C VAL A 6 -7.06 -3.71 -8.95
N GLU A 7 -7.64 -4.27 -7.92
CA GLU A 7 -8.49 -5.45 -8.04
C GLU A 7 -9.94 -5.03 -7.94
N GLU A 8 -10.80 -5.85 -8.49
CA GLU A 8 -12.23 -5.63 -8.35
C GLU A 8 -12.61 -5.70 -6.87
N GLY A 9 -13.50 -4.84 -6.43
CA GLY A 9 -13.96 -4.84 -5.06
C GLY A 9 -13.11 -4.03 -4.11
N SER A 10 -12.39 -3.05 -4.60
CA SER A 10 -11.65 -2.10 -3.76
C SER A 10 -10.43 -2.72 -3.06
N ARG A 11 -9.81 -3.70 -3.68
CA ARG A 11 -8.55 -4.25 -3.18
C ARG A 11 -7.41 -3.85 -4.11
N THR A 12 -6.35 -3.33 -3.52
CA THR A 12 -5.18 -2.88 -4.29
C THR A 12 -3.91 -3.41 -3.64
N ILE A 13 -2.95 -3.81 -4.46
CA ILE A 13 -1.64 -4.27 -4.00
C ILE A 13 -0.60 -3.26 -4.44
N VAL A 14 0.20 -2.78 -3.49
CA VAL A 14 1.25 -1.80 -3.74
C VAL A 14 2.60 -2.45 -3.48
N PHE A 15 3.45 -2.49 -4.49
CA PHE A 15 4.78 -3.05 -4.37
C PHE A 15 5.78 -1.94 -4.09
N GLY A 16 6.51 -2.08 -2.98
CA GLY A 16 7.48 -1.09 -2.57
C GLY A 16 6.86 0.04 -1.75
N LEU A 17 7.32 0.19 -0.52
CA LEU A 17 6.78 1.18 0.42
C LEU A 17 7.69 2.40 0.56
N GLY A 18 8.41 2.77 -0.50
CA GLY A 18 9.17 4.01 -0.52
C GLY A 18 8.24 5.21 -0.59
N GLY A 19 8.81 6.42 -0.73
CA GLY A 19 8.01 7.64 -0.76
C GLY A 19 6.88 7.62 -1.78
N ILE A 20 7.15 7.10 -2.97
CA ILE A 20 6.13 7.01 -4.02
C ILE A 20 5.05 6.02 -3.61
N GLY A 21 5.45 4.86 -3.06
CA GLY A 21 4.49 3.85 -2.61
C GLY A 21 3.59 4.37 -1.51
N LEU A 22 4.14 5.12 -0.56
CA LEU A 22 3.35 5.73 0.50
C LEU A 22 2.33 6.72 -0.05
N ASN A 23 2.73 7.52 -1.03
CA ASN A 23 1.81 8.46 -1.66
C ASN A 23 0.69 7.74 -2.40
N VAL A 24 1.01 6.62 -3.05
CA VAL A 24 0.00 5.80 -3.72
C VAL A 24 -1.00 5.25 -2.71
N ILE A 25 -0.51 4.75 -1.58
CA ILE A 25 -1.37 4.23 -0.52
C ILE A 25 -2.32 5.32 -0.02
N GLN A 26 -1.81 6.51 0.22
CA GLN A 26 -2.63 7.61 0.68
C GLN A 26 -3.70 7.97 -0.34
N GLY A 27 -3.34 8.03 -1.61
CA GLY A 27 -4.28 8.32 -2.67
C GLY A 27 -5.37 7.27 -2.78
N LEU A 28 -5.01 6.00 -2.65
CA LEU A 28 -5.97 4.90 -2.68
C LEU A 28 -6.95 5.00 -1.51
N ARG A 29 -6.45 5.35 -0.34
CA ARG A 29 -7.30 5.49 0.83
C ARG A 29 -8.30 6.62 0.66
N MET A 30 -7.84 7.73 0.11
CA MET A 30 -8.71 8.87 -0.18
C MET A 30 -9.75 8.54 -1.23
N ALA A 31 -9.41 7.64 -2.16
CA ALA A 31 -10.34 7.19 -3.19
C ALA A 31 -11.35 6.16 -2.68
N GLY A 32 -11.24 5.76 -1.42
CA GLY A 32 -12.19 4.82 -0.84
C GLY A 32 -11.83 3.35 -0.99
N CYS A 33 -10.57 3.06 -1.25
CA CYS A 33 -10.11 1.67 -1.34
C CYS A 33 -10.19 1.01 0.04
N ASP A 34 -10.89 -0.10 0.14
CA ASP A 34 -11.11 -0.77 1.42
C ASP A 34 -9.93 -1.60 1.89
N GLN A 35 -9.21 -2.20 0.96
CA GLN A 35 -8.08 -3.04 1.29
C GLN A 35 -6.86 -2.62 0.49
N ILE A 36 -5.80 -2.25 1.18
CA ILE A 36 -4.56 -1.82 0.57
C ILE A 36 -3.46 -2.70 1.14
N VAL A 37 -2.90 -3.57 0.29
CA VAL A 37 -1.86 -4.50 0.69
C VAL A 37 -0.51 -3.95 0.25
N GLY A 38 0.39 -3.72 1.20
CA GLY A 38 1.74 -3.28 0.90
C GLY A 38 2.70 -4.48 0.86
N VAL A 39 3.53 -4.54 -0.15
CA VAL A 39 4.53 -5.60 -0.30
C VAL A 39 5.91 -4.96 -0.32
N ASP A 40 6.76 -5.32 0.64
CA ASP A 40 8.11 -4.79 0.72
C ASP A 40 9.01 -5.76 1.48
N LEU A 41 10.27 -5.78 1.12
CA LEU A 41 11.28 -6.57 1.83
C LEU A 41 11.69 -5.94 3.15
N ASN A 42 11.49 -4.64 3.28
CA ASN A 42 11.93 -3.89 4.45
C ASN A 42 10.74 -3.55 5.36
N PRO A 43 10.62 -4.22 6.51
CA PRO A 43 9.49 -3.98 7.41
C PRO A 43 9.53 -2.64 8.12
N SER A 44 10.62 -1.91 8.03
CA SER A 44 10.74 -0.61 8.72
C SER A 44 9.73 0.42 8.22
N LYS A 45 9.13 0.20 7.05
CA LYS A 45 8.14 1.12 6.48
C LYS A 45 6.72 0.79 6.86
N VAL A 46 6.51 -0.34 7.55
CA VAL A 46 5.16 -0.84 7.81
C VAL A 46 4.34 0.14 8.64
N GLU A 47 4.92 0.67 9.70
CA GLU A 47 4.18 1.58 10.58
C GLU A 47 3.74 2.82 9.84
N MET A 48 4.64 3.41 9.06
CA MET A 48 4.32 4.61 8.30
C MET A 48 3.26 4.31 7.25
N ALA A 49 3.39 3.18 6.55
CA ALA A 49 2.42 2.79 5.54
C ALA A 49 1.03 2.60 6.15
N LYS A 50 0.95 2.05 7.35
CA LYS A 50 -0.32 1.90 8.04
C LYS A 50 -0.94 3.25 8.38
N LYS A 51 -0.12 4.20 8.76
CA LYS A 51 -0.60 5.56 9.02
C LYS A 51 -1.16 6.21 7.78
N PHE A 52 -0.61 5.85 6.61
CA PHE A 52 -1.07 6.37 5.33
C PHE A 52 -2.34 5.68 4.83
N GLY A 53 -2.68 4.52 5.40
CA GLY A 53 -3.89 3.81 5.06
C GLY A 53 -3.73 2.35 4.65
N MET A 54 -2.51 1.82 4.68
CA MET A 54 -2.29 0.40 4.37
C MET A 54 -3.02 -0.48 5.39
N THR A 55 -3.73 -1.50 4.91
CA THR A 55 -4.47 -2.41 5.77
C THR A 55 -3.71 -3.69 6.05
N ASP A 56 -2.91 -4.16 5.11
CA ASP A 56 -2.18 -5.42 5.23
C ASP A 56 -0.75 -5.25 4.72
N PHE A 57 0.14 -6.06 5.22
CA PHE A 57 1.53 -6.05 4.80
C PHE A 57 2.00 -7.47 4.49
N VAL A 58 2.72 -7.62 3.39
CA VAL A 58 3.33 -8.89 3.01
C VAL A 58 4.82 -8.67 2.79
N ASN A 59 5.63 -9.50 3.44
CA ASN A 59 7.06 -9.55 3.22
C ASN A 59 7.34 -10.80 2.39
N PRO A 60 7.68 -10.64 1.11
CA PRO A 60 7.89 -11.78 0.21
C PRO A 60 9.13 -12.61 0.52
#